data_128c28fd1c3df7df3d95f4a6f190785c
#
_entry.id   128c28fd1c3df7df3d95f4a6f190785c
#
_cell.length_a   1.000
_cell.length_b   1.000
_cell.length_c   1.000
_cell.angle_alpha   90.00
_cell.angle_beta   90.00
_cell.angle_gamma   90.00
#
_symmetry.space_group_name_H-M   'P 1'
#
loop_
_entity.id
_entity.type
_entity.pdbx_description
1 polymer ?
#
loop_
_entity_poly.entity_id
_entity_poly.type
_entity_poly.pdbx_seq_one_letter_code
_entity_poly.pdbx_strand_id
1 'polypeptide(L)'
;MSTNKNVSGKRLAVSGRSATARHPDPAHRSPLTAHASGDVFGQMQTMGHEQVLLSHDPSCGYFGIIAIHDTTLGPALGGTRFWQYHSTEEAITDALRLARGMTFKSAVAGINLGGGKSVIIGDNKRADREALFRAHGRFIETLGGRYITAEDIGTSPADMEYIKLETDHVAGLLGLSGDPSPVTAYGVYVGMKAAAKFRWGSDSLSDKTVAVQGAGKVAYSLMQHLHAERTKLIVTDIDEEKVKRAVREFGARPVSPESIYDQEAAIFSPNALGATINDETLPRLKVEIIAGGANNQLAEDRHGDELERRGILYAPDYVINGGGVINVYGELHRWPMERAKKKAGEIYETLLRLFEMAQQEHIPTYRAADRLAQQRIAAVGSLDRMWMGVRR
;
A
#
# COMPACT_ATOMS: atom_id res chain seq x y z
N MET A 1 80.55 -43.26 -3.99
CA MET A 1 79.95 -43.71 -2.72
C MET A 1 78.70 -42.91 -2.55
N SER A 2 77.58 -43.53 -2.91
CA SER A 2 76.51 -43.95 -2.00
C SER A 2 75.80 -42.75 -1.36
N THR A 3 74.53 -42.48 -1.47
CA THR A 3 73.34 -43.35 -1.47
C THR A 3 72.09 -42.57 -1.86
N ASN A 4 71.24 -43.21 -2.64
CA ASN A 4 69.87 -42.85 -2.95
C ASN A 4 69.02 -42.76 -1.66
N LYS A 5 68.08 -41.80 -1.59
CA LYS A 5 66.81 -41.96 -0.87
C LYS A 5 65.66 -41.36 -1.67
N ASN A 6 64.84 -42.28 -2.18
CA ASN A 6 63.49 -42.07 -2.68
C ASN A 6 62.60 -41.41 -1.59
N VAL A 7 61.88 -40.35 -1.95
CA VAL A 7 60.71 -39.90 -1.16
C VAL A 7 59.50 -39.85 -2.12
N SER A 8 58.60 -40.78 -1.87
CA SER A 8 57.30 -40.95 -2.49
C SER A 8 56.37 -39.78 -2.24
N GLY A 9 56.00 -39.05 -3.28
CA GLY A 9 54.99 -37.98 -3.19
C GLY A 9 53.58 -38.55 -3.24
N LYS A 10 52.88 -38.55 -2.13
CA LYS A 10 51.43 -38.77 -2.07
C LYS A 10 50.74 -37.53 -2.58
N ARG A 11 50.06 -37.61 -3.73
CA ARG A 11 49.09 -36.63 -4.19
C ARG A 11 47.83 -36.76 -3.34
N LEU A 12 47.51 -35.72 -2.59
CA LEU A 12 46.20 -35.56 -1.93
C LEU A 12 45.22 -35.07 -3.00
N ALA A 13 44.22 -35.90 -3.30
CA ALA A 13 43.09 -35.52 -4.13
C ALA A 13 42.16 -34.64 -3.27
N VAL A 14 42.06 -33.34 -3.62
CA VAL A 14 41.07 -32.42 -3.08
C VAL A 14 39.76 -32.64 -3.82
N SER A 15 38.83 -33.36 -3.21
CA SER A 15 37.46 -33.46 -3.68
C SER A 15 36.74 -32.16 -3.39
N GLY A 16 36.62 -31.29 -4.39
CA GLY A 16 35.76 -30.11 -4.35
C GLY A 16 34.28 -30.53 -4.29
N ARG A 17 33.70 -30.53 -3.08
CA ARG A 17 32.24 -30.49 -2.97
C ARG A 17 31.83 -29.02 -2.98
N SER A 18 31.30 -28.60 -4.12
CA SER A 18 30.53 -27.37 -4.26
C SER A 18 29.28 -27.49 -3.35
N ALA A 19 29.31 -26.83 -2.21
CA ALA A 19 28.13 -26.62 -1.39
C ALA A 19 27.31 -25.49 -2.03
N THR A 20 26.39 -25.84 -2.92
CA THR A 20 25.31 -24.94 -3.29
C THR A 20 24.46 -24.71 -2.05
N ALA A 21 24.58 -23.52 -1.46
CA ALA A 21 23.67 -23.04 -0.43
C ALA A 21 22.26 -23.01 -1.04
N ARG A 22 21.44 -24.02 -0.71
CA ARG A 22 20.02 -24.02 -1.04
C ARG A 22 19.39 -22.98 -0.12
N HIS A 23 18.92 -21.85 -0.69
CA HIS A 23 17.95 -21.01 -0.01
C HIS A 23 16.72 -21.87 0.30
N PRO A 24 16.17 -21.83 1.52
CA PRO A 24 14.96 -22.58 1.85
C PRO A 24 13.80 -22.04 1.00
N ASP A 25 13.10 -22.96 0.34
CA ASP A 25 11.87 -22.71 -0.42
C ASP A 25 10.84 -22.01 0.50
N PRO A 26 10.33 -20.83 0.14
CA PRO A 26 9.34 -20.13 0.94
C PRO A 26 8.00 -20.87 1.07
N ALA A 27 7.75 -21.91 0.27
CA ALA A 27 6.51 -22.70 0.30
C ALA A 27 6.39 -23.71 1.46
N HIS A 28 7.46 -23.98 2.22
CA HIS A 28 7.48 -24.91 3.35
C HIS A 28 7.73 -24.18 4.68
N ARG A 29 6.93 -23.17 5.04
CA ARG A 29 6.85 -22.74 6.43
C ARG A 29 5.73 -23.53 7.11
N SER A 30 6.11 -24.38 8.07
CA SER A 30 5.17 -25.05 8.99
C SER A 30 4.19 -24.03 9.60
N PRO A 31 2.92 -24.40 9.84
CA PRO A 31 1.98 -23.51 10.53
C PRO A 31 2.60 -23.12 11.87
N LEU A 32 2.83 -21.83 12.06
CA LEU A 32 3.42 -21.27 13.27
C LEU A 32 2.46 -21.55 14.43
N THR A 33 2.97 -22.17 15.47
CA THR A 33 2.32 -22.26 16.78
C THR A 33 1.84 -20.85 17.16
N ALA A 34 0.60 -20.73 17.65
CA ALA A 34 0.03 -19.47 18.10
C ALA A 34 1.00 -18.80 19.08
N HIS A 35 1.65 -17.72 18.63
CA HIS A 35 2.49 -16.90 19.50
C HIS A 35 1.58 -16.19 20.50
N ALA A 36 2.01 -16.11 21.76
CA ALA A 36 1.30 -15.39 22.80
C ALA A 36 1.05 -13.95 22.31
N SER A 37 -0.15 -13.43 22.59
CA SER A 37 -0.48 -12.02 22.35
C SER A 37 0.59 -11.14 23.04
N GLY A 38 1.29 -10.30 22.24
CA GLY A 38 2.36 -9.43 22.73
C GLY A 38 3.78 -9.78 22.24
N ASP A 39 4.01 -10.93 21.56
CA ASP A 39 5.32 -11.28 21.02
C ASP A 39 5.62 -10.51 19.72
N VAL A 40 6.34 -9.39 19.86
CA VAL A 40 6.76 -8.53 18.73
C VAL A 40 7.69 -9.27 17.76
N PHE A 41 8.65 -10.05 18.27
CA PHE A 41 9.58 -10.81 17.43
C PHE A 41 8.87 -11.91 16.65
N GLY A 42 7.90 -12.59 17.25
CA GLY A 42 7.07 -13.58 16.56
C GLY A 42 6.24 -12.94 15.43
N GLN A 43 5.67 -11.77 15.66
CA GLN A 43 4.96 -11.02 14.63
C GLN A 43 5.90 -10.57 13.50
N MET A 44 7.09 -10.02 13.83
CA MET A 44 8.11 -9.64 12.85
C MET A 44 8.55 -10.84 12.00
N GLN A 45 8.82 -11.98 12.62
CA GLN A 45 9.22 -13.19 11.91
C GLN A 45 8.12 -13.71 10.98
N THR A 46 6.87 -13.73 11.46
CA THR A 46 5.72 -14.19 10.69
C THR A 46 5.45 -13.31 9.47
N MET A 47 5.54 -11.98 9.63
CA MET A 47 5.24 -11.02 8.59
C MET A 47 6.46 -10.61 7.75
N GLY A 48 7.68 -10.97 8.16
CA GLY A 48 8.92 -10.71 7.42
C GLY A 48 9.53 -9.31 7.61
N HIS A 49 9.34 -8.69 8.78
CA HIS A 49 9.85 -7.34 9.06
C HIS A 49 11.35 -7.30 9.32
N GLU A 50 12.03 -6.27 8.82
CA GLU A 50 13.45 -6.02 9.05
C GLU A 50 13.74 -5.39 10.41
N GLN A 51 12.89 -4.41 10.83
CA GLN A 51 13.17 -3.60 12.02
C GLN A 51 11.90 -3.02 12.63
N VAL A 52 11.88 -2.91 13.96
CA VAL A 52 10.94 -2.09 14.73
C VAL A 52 11.73 -1.21 15.66
N LEU A 53 11.49 0.10 15.63
CA LEU A 53 12.03 1.08 16.57
C LEU A 53 10.91 1.51 17.52
N LEU A 54 11.11 1.33 18.83
CA LEU A 54 10.26 1.88 19.87
C LEU A 54 10.99 3.06 20.51
N SER A 55 10.32 4.20 20.61
CA SER A 55 10.94 5.46 21.03
C SER A 55 10.05 6.21 22.02
N HIS A 56 10.67 6.87 22.99
CA HIS A 56 9.99 7.65 24.02
C HIS A 56 10.77 8.93 24.31
N ASP A 57 10.05 10.06 24.39
CA ASP A 57 10.57 11.33 24.88
C ASP A 57 9.63 11.88 25.95
N PRO A 58 10.04 11.82 27.26
CA PRO A 58 9.19 12.25 28.36
C PRO A 58 8.98 13.77 28.38
N SER A 59 9.84 14.57 27.75
CA SER A 59 9.75 16.03 27.77
C SER A 59 8.51 16.57 27.05
N CYS A 60 8.00 15.82 26.06
CA CYS A 60 6.80 16.17 25.30
C CYS A 60 5.71 15.08 25.32
N GLY A 61 5.94 14.01 26.09
CA GLY A 61 5.00 12.88 26.18
C GLY A 61 4.91 12.07 24.88
N TYR A 62 6.01 11.98 24.14
CA TYR A 62 6.09 11.21 22.90
C TYR A 62 6.26 9.72 23.18
N PHE A 63 5.41 8.91 22.55
CA PHE A 63 5.54 7.45 22.44
C PHE A 63 5.37 7.08 20.97
N GLY A 64 6.43 6.59 20.34
CA GLY A 64 6.44 6.30 18.92
C GLY A 64 6.94 4.90 18.57
N ILE A 65 6.38 4.36 17.51
CA ILE A 65 6.74 3.09 16.89
C ILE A 65 7.05 3.35 15.43
N ILE A 66 8.19 2.89 14.94
CA ILE A 66 8.51 2.88 13.51
C ILE A 66 8.79 1.45 13.08
N ALA A 67 7.95 0.89 12.22
CA ALA A 67 8.11 -0.42 11.64
C ALA A 67 8.65 -0.31 10.21
N ILE A 68 9.74 -1.02 9.92
CA ILE A 68 10.31 -1.20 8.59
C ILE A 68 10.07 -2.65 8.19
N HIS A 69 9.31 -2.87 7.10
CA HIS A 69 8.99 -4.21 6.66
C HIS A 69 10.09 -4.75 5.73
N ASP A 70 10.35 -4.09 4.61
CA ASP A 70 11.27 -4.59 3.59
C ASP A 70 11.87 -3.40 2.83
N THR A 71 13.20 -3.34 2.72
CA THR A 71 13.94 -2.29 2.02
C THR A 71 14.61 -2.79 0.74
N THR A 72 14.28 -3.97 0.25
CA THR A 72 14.85 -4.56 -0.97
C THR A 72 14.71 -3.64 -2.18
N LEU A 73 13.55 -2.99 -2.34
CA LEU A 73 13.28 -2.08 -3.45
C LEU A 73 13.82 -0.66 -3.22
N GLY A 74 14.16 -0.29 -1.98
CA GLY A 74 14.62 1.05 -1.61
C GLY A 74 14.21 1.43 -0.19
N PRO A 75 14.40 2.70 0.20
CA PRO A 75 14.00 3.17 1.54
C PRO A 75 12.54 2.85 1.83
N ALA A 76 12.25 2.47 3.06
CA ALA A 76 10.88 2.22 3.50
C ALA A 76 10.08 3.52 3.54
N LEU A 77 8.96 3.58 2.82
CA LEU A 77 8.02 4.70 2.87
C LEU A 77 6.76 4.30 3.63
N GLY A 78 6.26 5.20 4.48
CA GLY A 78 4.94 5.07 5.08
C GLY A 78 4.58 6.23 5.98
N GLY A 79 3.29 6.57 6.04
CA GLY A 79 2.81 7.72 6.80
C GLY A 79 2.88 7.53 8.31
N THR A 80 2.93 8.65 9.03
CA THR A 80 2.82 8.70 10.49
C THR A 80 1.37 8.75 10.90
N ARG A 81 0.88 7.70 11.59
CA ARG A 81 -0.44 7.68 12.20
C ARG A 81 -0.35 8.21 13.63
N PHE A 82 -1.18 9.20 13.98
CA PHE A 82 -1.30 9.68 15.34
C PHE A 82 -2.68 9.30 15.87
N TRP A 83 -2.72 8.33 16.81
CA TRP A 83 -3.97 7.73 17.23
C TRP A 83 -3.94 7.28 18.69
N GLN A 84 -5.11 7.25 19.31
CA GLN A 84 -5.29 6.71 20.64
C GLN A 84 -5.59 5.21 20.55
N TYR A 85 -4.61 4.38 20.87
CA TYR A 85 -4.75 2.93 20.91
C TYR A 85 -5.13 2.45 22.30
N HIS A 86 -5.78 1.31 22.41
CA HIS A 86 -6.13 0.71 23.70
C HIS A 86 -4.92 0.06 24.37
N SER A 87 -3.93 -0.38 23.60
CA SER A 87 -2.68 -0.95 24.13
C SER A 87 -1.50 -0.70 23.19
N THR A 88 -0.28 -0.85 23.72
CA THR A 88 0.95 -0.81 22.90
C THR A 88 1.01 -1.95 21.90
N GLU A 89 0.51 -3.12 22.25
CA GLU A 89 0.45 -4.30 21.37
C GLU A 89 -0.45 -4.05 20.15
N GLU A 90 -1.60 -3.40 20.34
CA GLU A 90 -2.47 -2.97 19.26
C GLU A 90 -1.74 -2.01 18.31
N ALA A 91 -1.05 -1.02 18.86
CA ALA A 91 -0.29 -0.05 18.08
C ALA A 91 0.87 -0.69 17.29
N ILE A 92 1.59 -1.64 17.89
CA ILE A 92 2.65 -2.40 17.22
C ILE A 92 2.07 -3.24 16.09
N THR A 93 1.00 -3.99 16.34
CA THR A 93 0.34 -4.83 15.34
C THR A 93 -0.15 -4.01 14.14
N ASP A 94 -0.73 -2.84 14.40
CA ASP A 94 -1.18 -1.91 13.34
C ASP A 94 0.02 -1.38 12.53
N ALA A 95 1.10 -0.96 13.19
CA ALA A 95 2.31 -0.48 12.54
C ALA A 95 2.93 -1.57 11.63
N LEU A 96 3.05 -2.81 12.12
CA LEU A 96 3.59 -3.93 11.36
C LEU A 96 2.71 -4.24 10.13
N ARG A 97 1.41 -4.41 10.33
CA ARG A 97 0.46 -4.71 9.24
C ARG A 97 0.50 -3.65 8.14
N LEU A 98 0.51 -2.38 8.54
CA LEU A 98 0.52 -1.25 7.60
C LEU A 98 1.87 -1.11 6.88
N ALA A 99 3.00 -1.36 7.57
CA ALA A 99 4.33 -1.36 6.96
C ALA A 99 4.44 -2.43 5.85
N ARG A 100 3.93 -3.66 6.09
CA ARG A 100 3.85 -4.72 5.08
C ARG A 100 2.99 -4.28 3.88
N GLY A 101 1.82 -3.69 4.15
CA GLY A 101 0.94 -3.18 3.10
C GLY A 101 1.63 -2.13 2.22
N MET A 102 2.44 -1.25 2.80
CA MET A 102 3.21 -0.24 2.05
C MET A 102 4.28 -0.86 1.15
N THR A 103 4.97 -1.93 1.58
CA THR A 103 5.90 -2.67 0.72
C THR A 103 5.20 -3.21 -0.52
N PHE A 104 4.07 -3.89 -0.34
CA PHE A 104 3.32 -4.50 -1.43
C PHE A 104 2.76 -3.44 -2.38
N LYS A 105 2.22 -2.36 -1.82
CA LYS A 105 1.74 -1.21 -2.59
C LYS A 105 2.84 -0.58 -3.45
N SER A 106 4.02 -0.35 -2.89
CA SER A 106 5.18 0.18 -3.63
C SER A 106 5.65 -0.79 -4.72
N ALA A 107 5.66 -2.09 -4.40
CA ALA A 107 6.08 -3.12 -5.34
C ALA A 107 5.16 -3.18 -6.57
N VAL A 108 3.84 -3.24 -6.39
CA VAL A 108 2.89 -3.30 -7.52
C VAL A 108 2.78 -1.98 -8.27
N ALA A 109 3.00 -0.84 -7.60
CA ALA A 109 3.07 0.47 -8.25
C ALA A 109 4.32 0.65 -9.14
N GLY A 110 5.26 -0.31 -9.10
CA GLY A 110 6.47 -0.26 -9.90
C GLY A 110 7.43 0.86 -9.51
N ILE A 111 7.46 1.27 -8.24
CA ILE A 111 8.36 2.28 -7.69
C ILE A 111 9.45 1.64 -6.82
N ASN A 112 10.58 2.32 -6.67
CA ASN A 112 11.73 1.82 -5.93
C ASN A 112 11.74 2.33 -4.49
N LEU A 113 10.73 1.90 -3.74
CA LEU A 113 10.58 2.13 -2.31
C LEU A 113 10.21 0.83 -1.62
N GLY A 114 10.73 0.66 -0.43
CA GLY A 114 10.27 -0.33 0.53
C GLY A 114 9.01 0.12 1.25
N GLY A 115 8.63 -0.61 2.28
CA GLY A 115 7.47 -0.30 3.09
C GLY A 115 7.79 -0.12 4.56
N GLY A 116 7.30 0.97 5.11
CA GLY A 116 7.36 1.26 6.53
C GLY A 116 6.06 1.88 7.03
N LYS A 117 5.97 2.04 8.31
CA LYS A 117 4.89 2.74 8.99
C LYS A 117 5.37 3.29 10.30
N SER A 118 4.95 4.51 10.65
CA SER A 118 5.10 4.98 12.01
C SER A 118 3.76 5.25 12.68
N VAL A 119 3.76 5.09 14.00
CA VAL A 119 2.62 5.33 14.87
C VAL A 119 3.11 6.18 16.04
N ILE A 120 2.37 7.25 16.34
CA ILE A 120 2.47 8.00 17.58
C ILE A 120 1.24 7.65 18.41
N ILE A 121 1.45 7.18 19.64
CA ILE A 121 0.37 6.82 20.57
C ILE A 121 -0.02 8.04 21.37
N GLY A 122 -1.27 8.48 21.32
CA GLY A 122 -1.77 9.59 22.09
C GLY A 122 -3.04 10.23 21.53
N ASP A 123 -3.46 11.31 22.18
CA ASP A 123 -4.62 12.10 21.74
C ASP A 123 -4.26 12.94 20.50
N ASN A 124 -4.79 12.57 19.36
CA ASN A 124 -4.57 13.27 18.10
C ASN A 124 -5.27 14.64 18.00
N LYS A 125 -6.04 15.03 19.00
CA LYS A 125 -6.70 16.35 19.10
C LYS A 125 -5.91 17.35 19.95
N ARG A 126 -4.77 16.94 20.54
CA ARG A 126 -3.93 17.84 21.32
C ARG A 126 -3.47 19.06 20.51
N ALA A 127 -3.39 20.23 21.15
CA ALA A 127 -3.04 21.48 20.50
C ALA A 127 -1.52 21.69 20.37
N ASP A 128 -0.72 21.22 21.35
CA ASP A 128 0.73 21.35 21.40
C ASP A 128 1.42 20.25 20.59
N ARG A 129 1.53 20.44 19.29
CA ARG A 129 1.99 19.42 18.35
C ARG A 129 3.47 19.53 17.99
N GLU A 130 4.03 20.76 18.01
CA GLU A 130 5.39 21.02 17.54
C GLU A 130 6.44 20.12 18.21
N ALA A 131 6.53 20.16 19.56
CA ALA A 131 7.52 19.38 20.29
C ALA A 131 7.38 17.87 20.04
N LEU A 132 6.14 17.37 19.94
CA LEU A 132 5.83 15.96 19.67
C LEU A 132 6.35 15.53 18.29
N PHE A 133 6.04 16.30 17.23
CA PHE A 133 6.44 15.95 15.88
C PHE A 133 7.91 16.21 15.58
N ARG A 134 8.53 17.19 16.26
CA ARG A 134 9.99 17.36 16.23
C ARG A 134 10.70 16.17 16.89
N ALA A 135 10.22 15.70 18.06
CA ALA A 135 10.75 14.49 18.68
C ALA A 135 10.65 13.29 17.71
N HIS A 136 9.50 13.13 17.03
CA HIS A 136 9.34 12.09 16.01
C HIS A 136 10.34 12.24 14.86
N GLY A 137 10.58 13.47 14.36
CA GLY A 137 11.56 13.75 13.33
C GLY A 137 12.98 13.34 13.74
N ARG A 138 13.39 13.59 14.98
CA ARG A 138 14.71 13.18 15.50
C ARG A 138 14.86 11.66 15.51
N PHE A 139 13.83 10.91 15.90
CA PHE A 139 13.87 9.45 15.87
C PHE A 139 13.89 8.91 14.43
N ILE A 140 13.22 9.55 13.48
CA ILE A 140 13.33 9.22 12.05
C ILE A 140 14.76 9.44 11.55
N GLU A 141 15.39 10.56 11.92
CA GLU A 141 16.79 10.88 11.53
C GLU A 141 17.77 9.80 11.98
N THR A 142 17.57 9.18 13.16
CA THR A 142 18.43 8.09 13.65
C THR A 142 18.44 6.86 12.74
N LEU A 143 17.44 6.70 11.86
CA LEU A 143 17.38 5.62 10.88
C LEU A 143 18.19 5.89 9.60
N GLY A 144 18.83 7.06 9.48
CA GLY A 144 19.76 7.38 8.40
C GLY A 144 19.19 7.24 7.00
N GLY A 145 17.91 7.59 6.81
CA GLY A 145 17.23 7.51 5.52
C GLY A 145 16.65 6.15 5.17
N ARG A 146 16.73 5.15 6.05
CA ARG A 146 16.08 3.85 5.83
C ARG A 146 14.55 3.94 5.89
N TYR A 147 14.01 4.96 6.56
CA TYR A 147 12.59 5.24 6.65
C TYR A 147 12.29 6.68 6.26
N ILE A 148 11.27 6.86 5.42
CA ILE A 148 10.73 8.16 5.00
C ILE A 148 9.28 8.21 5.44
N THR A 149 8.92 9.28 6.15
CA THR A 149 7.54 9.47 6.61
C THR A 149 6.72 10.35 5.66
N ALA A 150 5.40 10.31 5.82
CA ALA A 150 4.40 11.19 5.19
C ALA A 150 3.18 11.32 6.11
N GLU A 151 2.15 12.03 5.65
CA GLU A 151 0.88 12.10 6.35
C GLU A 151 0.15 10.74 6.43
N ASP A 152 -0.63 10.56 7.50
CA ASP A 152 -1.65 9.53 7.65
C ASP A 152 -2.74 10.01 8.62
N ILE A 153 -3.61 9.12 9.08
CA ILE A 153 -4.69 9.43 10.02
C ILE A 153 -4.15 10.13 11.28
N GLY A 154 -4.77 11.24 11.65
CA GLY A 154 -4.42 12.00 12.84
C GLY A 154 -3.25 12.97 12.66
N THR A 155 -2.64 13.03 11.48
CA THR A 155 -1.59 13.98 11.12
C THR A 155 -2.04 14.92 9.99
N SER A 156 -1.29 16.00 9.80
CA SER A 156 -1.57 17.04 8.82
C SER A 156 -0.28 17.50 8.12
N PRO A 157 -0.35 18.23 7.00
CA PRO A 157 0.82 18.83 6.36
C PRO A 157 1.64 19.71 7.32
N ALA A 158 0.99 20.43 8.23
CA ALA A 158 1.69 21.23 9.25
C ALA A 158 2.54 20.39 10.19
N ASP A 159 2.09 19.17 10.52
CA ASP A 159 2.87 18.25 11.35
C ASP A 159 4.11 17.73 10.58
N MET A 160 3.98 17.53 9.26
CA MET A 160 5.12 17.16 8.42
C MET A 160 6.17 18.29 8.35
N GLU A 161 5.76 19.55 8.38
CA GLU A 161 6.68 20.68 8.49
C GLU A 161 7.47 20.67 9.81
N TYR A 162 6.84 20.31 10.94
CA TYR A 162 7.56 20.13 12.21
C TYR A 162 8.57 18.99 12.15
N ILE A 163 8.23 17.87 11.52
CA ILE A 163 9.17 16.76 11.30
C ILE A 163 10.34 17.23 10.42
N LYS A 164 10.07 18.04 9.37
CA LYS A 164 11.06 18.56 8.45
C LYS A 164 12.14 19.41 9.11
N LEU A 165 11.83 20.06 10.22
CA LEU A 165 12.83 20.82 11.00
C LEU A 165 13.94 19.93 11.58
N GLU A 166 13.72 18.62 11.72
CA GLU A 166 14.65 17.69 12.37
C GLU A 166 15.23 16.64 11.39
N THR A 167 14.60 16.42 10.22
CA THR A 167 15.05 15.42 9.24
C THR A 167 14.62 15.77 7.82
N ASP A 168 15.41 15.35 6.83
CA ASP A 168 15.04 15.41 5.42
C ASP A 168 14.18 14.22 4.97
N HIS A 169 13.99 13.21 5.80
CA HIS A 169 13.29 11.97 5.48
C HIS A 169 11.78 12.06 5.72
N VAL A 170 11.15 13.07 5.09
CA VAL A 170 9.71 13.35 5.16
C VAL A 170 9.19 13.80 3.80
N ALA A 171 7.97 13.39 3.46
CA ALA A 171 7.24 13.79 2.26
C ALA A 171 5.84 14.30 2.61
N GLY A 172 5.13 14.87 1.65
CA GLY A 172 3.82 15.49 1.87
C GLY A 172 3.92 16.90 2.45
N LEU A 173 5.02 17.61 2.15
CA LEU A 173 5.26 18.99 2.59
C LEU A 173 4.39 19.98 1.82
N LEU A 174 4.05 21.09 2.48
CA LEU A 174 3.26 22.17 1.87
C LEU A 174 3.97 22.74 0.63
N GLY A 175 3.24 22.83 -0.47
CA GLY A 175 3.73 23.48 -1.68
C GLY A 175 4.68 22.66 -2.56
N LEU A 176 5.02 21.41 -2.22
CA LEU A 176 5.90 20.56 -3.03
C LEU A 176 5.11 19.72 -4.05
N SER A 177 4.42 18.67 -3.62
CA SER A 177 3.69 17.77 -4.55
C SER A 177 2.22 18.12 -4.73
N GLY A 178 1.70 19.00 -3.90
CA GLY A 178 0.27 19.34 -3.89
C GLY A 178 -0.61 18.17 -3.40
N ASP A 179 -1.91 18.30 -3.66
CA ASP A 179 -2.89 17.27 -3.28
C ASP A 179 -2.70 15.99 -4.10
N PRO A 180 -2.42 14.83 -3.51
CA PRO A 180 -2.25 13.56 -4.23
C PRO A 180 -3.57 13.02 -4.81
N SER A 181 -4.71 13.60 -4.42
CA SER A 181 -6.03 13.09 -4.79
C SER A 181 -6.28 13.01 -6.30
N PRO A 182 -5.86 13.99 -7.15
CA PRO A 182 -6.04 13.88 -8.60
C PRO A 182 -5.27 12.72 -9.23
N VAL A 183 -4.03 12.45 -8.77
CA VAL A 183 -3.22 11.32 -9.27
C VAL A 183 -3.79 9.99 -8.80
N THR A 184 -4.26 9.92 -7.55
CA THR A 184 -4.96 8.75 -7.02
C THR A 184 -6.24 8.48 -7.80
N ALA A 185 -7.06 9.49 -8.02
CA ALA A 185 -8.31 9.36 -8.77
C ALA A 185 -8.07 8.90 -10.22
N TYR A 186 -7.03 9.42 -10.86
CA TYR A 186 -6.64 8.97 -12.19
C TYR A 186 -6.23 7.49 -12.21
N GLY A 187 -5.45 7.04 -11.20
CA GLY A 187 -5.12 5.63 -11.03
C GLY A 187 -6.35 4.75 -10.88
N VAL A 188 -7.32 5.17 -10.05
CA VAL A 188 -8.60 4.46 -9.88
C VAL A 188 -9.39 4.43 -11.17
N TYR A 189 -9.47 5.55 -11.89
CA TYR A 189 -10.17 5.64 -13.18
C TYR A 189 -9.58 4.66 -14.21
N VAL A 190 -8.27 4.68 -14.45
CA VAL A 190 -7.65 3.75 -15.41
C VAL A 190 -7.73 2.30 -14.93
N GLY A 191 -7.71 2.07 -13.62
CA GLY A 191 -7.95 0.76 -13.03
C GLY A 191 -9.37 0.25 -13.27
N MET A 192 -10.39 1.10 -13.19
CA MET A 192 -11.76 0.75 -13.59
C MET A 192 -11.83 0.36 -15.06
N LYS A 193 -11.13 1.09 -15.94
CA LYS A 193 -11.05 0.77 -17.37
C LYS A 193 -10.38 -0.60 -17.61
N ALA A 194 -9.33 -0.92 -16.88
CA ALA A 194 -8.70 -2.24 -16.95
C ALA A 194 -9.68 -3.36 -16.51
N ALA A 195 -10.40 -3.14 -15.42
CA ALA A 195 -11.42 -4.09 -14.96
C ALA A 195 -12.56 -4.24 -15.97
N ALA A 196 -13.01 -3.15 -16.58
CA ALA A 196 -14.00 -3.16 -17.66
C ALA A 196 -13.49 -3.91 -18.89
N LYS A 197 -12.23 -3.68 -19.30
CA LYS A 197 -11.59 -4.40 -20.41
C LYS A 197 -11.55 -5.90 -20.15
N PHE A 198 -11.15 -6.30 -18.96
CA PHE A 198 -11.07 -7.71 -18.58
C PHE A 198 -12.47 -8.36 -18.52
N ARG A 199 -13.43 -7.68 -17.89
CA ARG A 199 -14.77 -8.23 -17.63
C ARG A 199 -15.67 -8.24 -18.87
N TRP A 200 -15.62 -7.15 -19.68
CA TRP A 200 -16.56 -6.90 -20.79
C TRP A 200 -15.88 -6.87 -22.17
N GLY A 201 -14.56 -7.06 -22.25
CA GLY A 201 -13.82 -6.99 -23.51
C GLY A 201 -13.59 -5.57 -24.05
N SER A 202 -14.16 -4.55 -23.39
CA SER A 202 -14.01 -3.13 -23.76
C SER A 202 -13.67 -2.32 -22.52
N ASP A 203 -12.76 -1.36 -22.65
CA ASP A 203 -12.37 -0.45 -21.57
C ASP A 203 -13.28 0.78 -21.46
N SER A 204 -14.31 0.90 -22.33
CA SER A 204 -15.29 1.99 -22.26
C SER A 204 -16.20 1.84 -21.05
N LEU A 205 -16.33 2.94 -20.29
CA LEU A 205 -17.27 3.08 -19.19
C LEU A 205 -18.53 3.86 -19.60
N SER A 206 -18.64 4.26 -20.88
CA SER A 206 -19.80 4.98 -21.38
C SER A 206 -21.09 4.20 -21.13
N ASP A 207 -22.12 4.89 -20.64
CA ASP A 207 -23.43 4.36 -20.27
C ASP A 207 -23.45 3.34 -19.13
N LYS A 208 -22.30 2.97 -18.58
CA LYS A 208 -22.23 2.13 -17.37
C LYS A 208 -22.70 2.91 -16.15
N THR A 209 -23.32 2.21 -15.20
CA THR A 209 -23.68 2.81 -13.91
C THR A 209 -22.59 2.51 -12.89
N VAL A 210 -22.09 3.54 -12.21
CA VAL A 210 -21.09 3.43 -11.13
C VAL A 210 -21.69 3.96 -9.84
N ALA A 211 -21.76 3.11 -8.80
CA ALA A 211 -22.17 3.45 -7.45
C ALA A 211 -20.94 3.90 -6.63
N VAL A 212 -20.82 5.19 -6.37
CA VAL A 212 -19.68 5.82 -5.70
C VAL A 212 -20.01 6.04 -4.23
N GLN A 213 -19.32 5.36 -3.34
CA GLN A 213 -19.41 5.55 -1.90
C GLN A 213 -18.33 6.55 -1.44
N GLY A 214 -18.75 7.69 -0.93
CA GLY A 214 -17.91 8.82 -0.56
C GLY A 214 -17.80 9.84 -1.69
N ALA A 215 -17.78 11.12 -1.33
CA ALA A 215 -17.62 12.26 -2.23
C ALA A 215 -16.46 13.19 -1.79
N GLY A 216 -15.43 12.62 -1.14
CA GLY A 216 -14.19 13.30 -0.77
C GLY A 216 -13.35 13.68 -1.98
N LYS A 217 -12.15 14.23 -1.76
CA LYS A 217 -11.28 14.76 -2.84
C LYS A 217 -10.96 13.73 -3.93
N VAL A 218 -10.62 12.49 -3.56
CA VAL A 218 -10.34 11.41 -4.54
C VAL A 218 -11.60 11.08 -5.34
N ALA A 219 -12.72 10.82 -4.65
CA ALA A 219 -13.98 10.48 -5.30
C ALA A 219 -14.49 11.61 -6.20
N TYR A 220 -14.34 12.86 -5.78
CA TYR A 220 -14.69 14.00 -6.59
C TYR A 220 -13.90 14.05 -7.91
N SER A 221 -12.55 13.92 -7.83
CA SER A 221 -11.71 13.88 -9.03
C SER A 221 -11.98 12.66 -9.90
N LEU A 222 -12.33 11.51 -9.29
CA LEU A 222 -12.76 10.32 -10.00
C LEU A 222 -14.07 10.57 -10.77
N MET A 223 -15.07 11.18 -10.12
CA MET A 223 -16.35 11.51 -10.77
C MET A 223 -16.19 12.49 -11.94
N GLN A 224 -15.20 13.39 -11.93
CA GLN A 224 -14.86 14.23 -13.08
C GLN A 224 -14.47 13.38 -14.30
N HIS A 225 -13.61 12.38 -14.13
CA HIS A 225 -13.19 11.46 -15.20
C HIS A 225 -14.38 10.63 -15.70
N LEU A 226 -15.17 10.07 -14.79
CA LEU A 226 -16.33 9.24 -15.11
C LEU A 226 -17.42 10.04 -15.85
N HIS A 227 -17.70 11.26 -15.41
CA HIS A 227 -18.66 12.16 -16.05
C HIS A 227 -18.22 12.55 -17.48
N ALA A 228 -16.92 12.84 -17.66
CA ALA A 228 -16.37 13.13 -18.99
C ALA A 228 -16.53 11.94 -19.96
N GLU A 229 -16.55 10.70 -19.46
CA GLU A 229 -16.79 9.47 -20.23
C GLU A 229 -18.30 9.11 -20.33
N ARG A 230 -19.19 9.97 -19.87
CA ARG A 230 -20.66 9.79 -19.89
C ARG A 230 -21.16 8.61 -19.06
N THR A 231 -20.47 8.31 -17.96
CA THR A 231 -20.87 7.30 -16.98
C THR A 231 -22.09 7.78 -16.19
N LYS A 232 -23.04 6.90 -15.89
CA LYS A 232 -24.16 7.18 -14.99
C LYS A 232 -23.71 7.04 -13.54
N LEU A 233 -23.81 8.11 -12.75
CA LEU A 233 -23.29 8.12 -11.38
C LEU A 233 -24.41 8.00 -10.35
N ILE A 234 -24.20 7.14 -9.37
CA ILE A 234 -24.95 7.09 -8.11
C ILE A 234 -23.96 7.48 -7.01
N VAL A 235 -24.33 8.36 -6.10
CA VAL A 235 -23.39 8.86 -5.09
C VAL A 235 -24.02 8.88 -3.71
N THR A 236 -23.19 8.62 -2.71
CA THR A 236 -23.49 8.84 -1.29
C THR A 236 -22.29 9.39 -0.54
N ASP A 237 -22.53 10.21 0.45
CA ASP A 237 -21.57 10.65 1.49
C ASP A 237 -22.37 11.01 2.75
N ILE A 238 -21.72 11.02 3.92
CA ILE A 238 -22.30 11.55 5.16
C ILE A 238 -22.40 13.09 5.15
N ASP A 239 -21.60 13.74 4.31
CA ASP A 239 -21.60 15.18 4.09
C ASP A 239 -22.54 15.53 2.91
N GLU A 240 -23.72 16.03 3.23
CA GLU A 240 -24.73 16.37 2.25
C GLU A 240 -24.27 17.43 1.24
N GLU A 241 -23.40 18.37 1.63
CA GLU A 241 -22.93 19.40 0.71
C GLU A 241 -22.04 18.83 -0.40
N LYS A 242 -21.24 17.82 -0.08
CA LYS A 242 -20.47 17.07 -1.09
C LYS A 242 -21.40 16.30 -2.04
N VAL A 243 -22.46 15.70 -1.52
CA VAL A 243 -23.47 15.01 -2.35
C VAL A 243 -24.17 16.02 -3.26
N LYS A 244 -24.66 17.15 -2.72
CA LYS A 244 -25.29 18.23 -3.51
C LYS A 244 -24.36 18.76 -4.61
N ARG A 245 -23.06 18.89 -4.32
CA ARG A 245 -22.04 19.26 -5.30
C ARG A 245 -21.97 18.24 -6.42
N ALA A 246 -21.89 16.94 -6.13
CA ALA A 246 -21.83 15.89 -7.13
C ALA A 246 -23.10 15.83 -8.01
N VAL A 247 -24.28 16.05 -7.42
CA VAL A 247 -25.55 16.16 -8.15
C VAL A 247 -25.52 17.34 -9.13
N ARG A 248 -25.12 18.52 -8.65
CA ARG A 248 -25.10 19.75 -9.47
C ARG A 248 -24.09 19.68 -10.61
N GLU A 249 -22.90 19.16 -10.37
CA GLU A 249 -21.79 19.23 -11.32
C GLU A 249 -21.72 18.01 -12.25
N PHE A 250 -22.16 16.84 -11.79
CA PHE A 250 -22.04 15.60 -12.55
C PHE A 250 -23.39 14.92 -12.88
N GLY A 251 -24.52 15.50 -12.44
CA GLY A 251 -25.81 14.87 -12.61
C GLY A 251 -25.96 13.54 -11.86
N ALA A 252 -25.18 13.34 -10.81
CA ALA A 252 -25.19 12.10 -10.03
C ALA A 252 -26.51 11.91 -9.29
N ARG A 253 -27.03 10.69 -9.25
CA ARG A 253 -28.24 10.35 -8.47
C ARG A 253 -27.84 10.13 -7.00
N PRO A 254 -28.36 10.92 -6.05
CA PRO A 254 -28.04 10.75 -4.65
C PRO A 254 -28.79 9.56 -4.05
N VAL A 255 -28.16 8.87 -3.12
CA VAL A 255 -28.78 7.81 -2.30
C VAL A 255 -28.27 7.90 -0.85
N SER A 256 -29.03 7.31 0.08
CA SER A 256 -28.57 7.25 1.48
C SER A 256 -27.33 6.36 1.63
N PRO A 257 -26.47 6.59 2.65
CA PRO A 257 -25.29 5.75 2.91
C PRO A 257 -25.64 4.27 3.02
N GLU A 258 -26.78 3.93 3.63
CA GLU A 258 -27.22 2.56 3.80
C GLU A 258 -27.68 1.89 2.51
N SER A 259 -28.24 2.65 1.59
CA SER A 259 -28.82 2.09 0.36
C SER A 259 -27.85 1.96 -0.80
N ILE A 260 -26.60 2.43 -0.67
CA ILE A 260 -25.60 2.37 -1.74
C ILE A 260 -25.26 0.92 -2.12
N TYR A 261 -25.27 0.00 -1.17
CA TYR A 261 -24.95 -1.41 -1.37
C TYR A 261 -26.02 -2.19 -2.13
N ASP A 262 -27.26 -1.68 -2.15
CA ASP A 262 -28.41 -2.32 -2.82
C ASP A 262 -28.59 -1.86 -4.27
N GLN A 263 -27.78 -0.89 -4.73
CA GLN A 263 -27.93 -0.31 -6.05
C GLN A 263 -27.57 -1.30 -7.16
N GLU A 264 -28.40 -1.39 -8.17
CA GLU A 264 -28.07 -2.06 -9.42
C GLU A 264 -27.09 -1.17 -10.20
N ALA A 265 -25.83 -1.57 -10.23
CA ALA A 265 -24.77 -0.84 -10.91
C ALA A 265 -23.78 -1.83 -11.55
N ALA A 266 -23.09 -1.39 -12.57
CA ALA A 266 -22.03 -2.19 -13.19
C ALA A 266 -20.81 -2.26 -12.28
N ILE A 267 -20.49 -1.15 -11.58
CA ILE A 267 -19.32 -1.00 -10.70
C ILE A 267 -19.75 -0.42 -9.36
N PHE A 268 -19.30 -1.03 -8.27
CA PHE A 268 -19.29 -0.41 -6.94
C PHE A 268 -17.90 0.19 -6.68
N SER A 269 -17.87 1.45 -6.29
CA SER A 269 -16.64 2.22 -6.06
C SER A 269 -16.58 2.75 -4.62
N PRO A 270 -15.97 1.99 -3.68
CA PRO A 270 -15.75 2.47 -2.32
C PRO A 270 -14.60 3.50 -2.28
N ASN A 271 -14.88 4.74 -1.81
CA ASN A 271 -13.89 5.82 -1.71
C ASN A 271 -13.94 6.55 -0.35
N ALA A 272 -14.58 5.97 0.66
CA ALA A 272 -14.71 6.57 1.99
C ALA A 272 -13.98 5.76 3.05
N LEU A 273 -14.62 4.72 3.58
CA LEU A 273 -14.11 3.93 4.70
C LEU A 273 -13.52 2.60 4.23
N GLY A 274 -12.62 2.04 5.06
CA GLY A 274 -12.21 0.64 4.95
C GLY A 274 -13.28 -0.32 5.45
N ALA A 275 -13.03 -1.63 5.29
CA ALA A 275 -13.90 -2.72 5.72
C ALA A 275 -15.36 -2.63 5.20
N THR A 276 -15.55 -1.97 4.05
CA THR A 276 -16.87 -1.82 3.43
C THR A 276 -17.37 -3.08 2.76
N ILE A 277 -16.47 -4.02 2.46
CA ILE A 277 -16.82 -5.36 1.95
C ILE A 277 -16.71 -6.32 3.14
N ASN A 278 -17.86 -6.66 3.71
CA ASN A 278 -17.99 -7.46 4.93
C ASN A 278 -19.23 -8.37 4.87
N ASP A 279 -19.51 -9.10 5.96
CA ASP A 279 -20.62 -10.06 6.03
C ASP A 279 -22.00 -9.42 5.80
N GLU A 280 -22.17 -8.14 6.15
CA GLU A 280 -23.45 -7.44 6.03
C GLU A 280 -23.66 -6.85 4.63
N THR A 281 -22.60 -6.26 4.06
CA THR A 281 -22.70 -5.50 2.80
C THR A 281 -22.51 -6.37 1.57
N LEU A 282 -21.60 -7.35 1.62
CA LEU A 282 -21.28 -8.20 0.48
C LEU A 282 -22.49 -8.95 -0.08
N PRO A 283 -23.42 -9.53 0.73
CA PRO A 283 -24.62 -10.18 0.21
C PRO A 283 -25.56 -9.24 -0.57
N ARG A 284 -25.52 -7.95 -0.27
CA ARG A 284 -26.40 -6.92 -0.86
C ARG A 284 -25.90 -6.41 -2.22
N LEU A 285 -24.60 -6.57 -2.50
CA LEU A 285 -24.00 -6.06 -3.73
C LEU A 285 -24.54 -6.75 -4.97
N LYS A 286 -25.01 -5.92 -5.92
CA LYS A 286 -25.55 -6.32 -7.23
C LYS A 286 -24.71 -5.70 -8.34
N VAL A 287 -23.41 -6.02 -8.33
CA VAL A 287 -22.41 -5.42 -9.23
C VAL A 287 -21.55 -6.50 -9.86
N GLU A 288 -20.94 -6.20 -10.98
CA GLU A 288 -19.99 -7.09 -11.64
C GLU A 288 -18.53 -6.79 -11.25
N ILE A 289 -18.26 -5.53 -10.86
CA ILE A 289 -16.92 -5.05 -10.56
C ILE A 289 -16.94 -4.26 -9.26
N ILE A 290 -15.92 -4.43 -8.43
CA ILE A 290 -15.59 -3.55 -7.31
C ILE A 290 -14.25 -2.88 -7.61
N ALA A 291 -14.24 -1.55 -7.71
CA ALA A 291 -13.06 -0.75 -8.04
C ALA A 291 -13.18 0.65 -7.41
N GLY A 292 -12.39 0.94 -6.39
CA GLY A 292 -12.48 2.21 -5.66
C GLY A 292 -11.18 2.60 -4.96
N GLY A 293 -11.12 3.85 -4.52
CA GLY A 293 -9.91 4.46 -3.95
C GLY A 293 -9.73 4.27 -2.44
N ALA A 294 -10.71 3.71 -1.70
CA ALA A 294 -10.57 3.46 -0.28
C ALA A 294 -9.48 2.42 0.02
N ASN A 295 -8.78 2.57 1.13
CA ASN A 295 -7.84 1.56 1.61
C ASN A 295 -8.58 0.48 2.44
N ASN A 296 -8.02 -0.74 2.48
CA ASN A 296 -8.52 -1.86 3.30
C ASN A 296 -10.02 -2.11 3.06
N GLN A 297 -10.43 -2.21 1.79
CA GLN A 297 -11.85 -2.36 1.41
C GLN A 297 -12.44 -3.67 1.92
N LEU A 298 -11.67 -4.77 1.88
CA LEU A 298 -12.06 -6.05 2.47
C LEU A 298 -11.91 -5.98 4.00
N ALA A 299 -12.93 -6.35 4.75
CA ALA A 299 -12.84 -6.47 6.20
C ALA A 299 -11.92 -7.64 6.60
N GLU A 300 -11.97 -8.73 5.85
CA GLU A 300 -11.13 -9.93 6.02
C GLU A 300 -10.84 -10.55 4.65
N ASP A 301 -9.74 -11.32 4.55
CA ASP A 301 -9.34 -11.99 3.30
C ASP A 301 -10.43 -12.92 2.74
N ARG A 302 -11.20 -13.58 3.61
CA ARG A 302 -12.32 -14.47 3.20
C ARG A 302 -13.40 -13.75 2.39
N HIS A 303 -13.56 -12.44 2.54
CA HIS A 303 -14.49 -11.67 1.70
C HIS A 303 -13.99 -11.56 0.26
N GLY A 304 -12.66 -11.54 0.05
CA GLY A 304 -12.08 -11.66 -1.28
C GLY A 304 -12.31 -13.02 -1.93
N ASP A 305 -12.22 -14.12 -1.14
CA ASP A 305 -12.57 -15.46 -1.59
C ASP A 305 -14.07 -15.56 -1.98
N GLU A 306 -14.94 -14.92 -1.19
CA GLU A 306 -16.38 -14.89 -1.46
C GLU A 306 -16.74 -14.05 -2.70
N LEU A 307 -16.03 -12.94 -2.96
CA LEU A 307 -16.20 -12.16 -4.20
C LEU A 307 -15.88 -13.01 -5.43
N GLU A 308 -14.76 -13.74 -5.40
CA GLU A 308 -14.38 -14.69 -6.46
C GLU A 308 -15.46 -15.75 -6.69
N ARG A 309 -15.95 -16.38 -5.61
CA ARG A 309 -17.03 -17.39 -5.67
C ARG A 309 -18.31 -16.85 -6.29
N ARG A 310 -18.61 -15.56 -6.08
CA ARG A 310 -19.78 -14.88 -6.64
C ARG A 310 -19.55 -14.35 -8.05
N GLY A 311 -18.33 -14.48 -8.59
CA GLY A 311 -17.96 -13.96 -9.89
C GLY A 311 -17.92 -12.43 -9.97
N ILE A 312 -17.73 -11.74 -8.84
CA ILE A 312 -17.55 -10.28 -8.77
C ILE A 312 -16.05 -9.98 -8.90
N LEU A 313 -15.66 -9.27 -9.94
CA LEU A 313 -14.27 -8.89 -10.17
C LEU A 313 -13.85 -7.80 -9.17
N TYR A 314 -12.93 -8.11 -8.29
CA TYR A 314 -12.36 -7.15 -7.34
C TYR A 314 -11.03 -6.60 -7.85
N ALA A 315 -10.91 -5.29 -8.02
CA ALA A 315 -9.64 -4.61 -8.21
C ALA A 315 -9.01 -4.31 -6.85
N PRO A 316 -7.94 -5.02 -6.44
CA PRO A 316 -7.38 -4.87 -5.10
C PRO A 316 -7.01 -3.43 -4.80
N ASP A 317 -7.42 -2.95 -3.62
CA ASP A 317 -7.38 -1.55 -3.24
C ASP A 317 -5.97 -0.94 -3.30
N TYR A 318 -4.98 -1.63 -2.73
CA TYR A 318 -3.61 -1.12 -2.70
C TYR A 318 -2.93 -1.08 -4.09
N VAL A 319 -3.51 -1.77 -5.10
CA VAL A 319 -3.09 -1.70 -6.50
C VAL A 319 -3.76 -0.50 -7.17
N ILE A 320 -5.10 -0.47 -7.15
CA ILE A 320 -5.88 0.52 -7.90
C ILE A 320 -5.69 1.95 -7.36
N ASN A 321 -5.50 2.11 -6.04
CA ASN A 321 -5.27 3.41 -5.40
C ASN A 321 -3.78 3.79 -5.30
N GLY A 322 -2.90 3.09 -6.02
CA GLY A 322 -1.45 3.31 -6.00
C GLY A 322 -0.99 4.71 -6.48
N GLY A 323 -1.88 5.49 -7.08
CA GLY A 323 -1.57 6.85 -7.55
C GLY A 323 -1.04 7.78 -6.45
N GLY A 324 -1.52 7.63 -5.21
CA GLY A 324 -1.06 8.42 -4.07
C GLY A 324 0.43 8.18 -3.74
N VAL A 325 0.84 6.93 -3.64
CA VAL A 325 2.24 6.58 -3.38
C VAL A 325 3.16 6.93 -4.56
N ILE A 326 2.64 6.87 -5.79
CA ILE A 326 3.37 7.33 -6.99
C ILE A 326 3.57 8.85 -6.94
N ASN A 327 2.58 9.62 -6.48
CA ASN A 327 2.70 11.06 -6.31
C ASN A 327 3.79 11.42 -5.28
N VAL A 328 3.79 10.75 -4.12
CA VAL A 328 4.83 10.92 -3.09
C VAL A 328 6.21 10.53 -3.62
N TYR A 329 6.32 9.43 -4.37
CA TYR A 329 7.57 9.05 -5.05
C TYR A 329 8.04 10.14 -6.03
N GLY A 330 7.10 10.75 -6.77
CA GLY A 330 7.38 11.89 -7.65
C GLY A 330 7.91 13.09 -6.90
N GLU A 331 7.38 13.41 -5.73
CA GLU A 331 7.87 14.47 -4.84
C GLU A 331 9.34 14.23 -4.45
N LEU A 332 9.63 13.05 -3.90
CA LEU A 332 10.98 12.66 -3.49
C LEU A 332 12.01 12.74 -4.63
N HIS A 333 11.56 12.55 -5.87
CA HIS A 333 12.40 12.57 -7.07
C HIS A 333 12.24 13.85 -7.91
N ARG A 334 11.51 14.84 -7.39
CA ARG A 334 11.25 16.13 -8.07
C ARG A 334 10.65 15.95 -9.48
N TRP A 335 9.73 15.00 -9.63
CA TRP A 335 9.04 14.80 -10.90
C TRP A 335 8.00 15.89 -11.15
N PRO A 336 7.84 16.33 -12.40
CA PRO A 336 6.67 17.11 -12.76
C PRO A 336 5.40 16.25 -12.61
N MET A 337 4.27 16.88 -12.29
CA MET A 337 2.96 16.23 -12.09
C MET A 337 2.57 15.31 -13.25
N GLU A 338 2.82 15.72 -14.49
CA GLU A 338 2.55 14.94 -15.69
C GLU A 338 3.28 13.58 -15.70
N ARG A 339 4.51 13.54 -15.18
CA ARG A 339 5.26 12.28 -15.04
C ARG A 339 4.64 11.36 -14.00
N ALA A 340 4.21 11.90 -12.87
CA ALA A 340 3.52 11.13 -11.83
C ALA A 340 2.19 10.57 -12.37
N LYS A 341 1.41 11.38 -13.09
CA LYS A 341 0.17 10.98 -13.73
C LYS A 341 0.40 9.90 -14.80
N LYS A 342 1.42 10.07 -15.66
CA LYS A 342 1.80 9.04 -16.64
C LYS A 342 2.15 7.71 -15.95
N LYS A 343 2.92 7.77 -14.85
CA LYS A 343 3.26 6.58 -14.07
C LYS A 343 2.03 5.94 -13.42
N ALA A 344 1.09 6.73 -12.89
CA ALA A 344 -0.18 6.23 -12.38
C ALA A 344 -1.03 5.54 -13.48
N GLY A 345 -0.89 5.96 -14.74
CA GLY A 345 -1.52 5.30 -15.89
C GLY A 345 -1.11 3.84 -16.08
N GLU A 346 0.09 3.46 -15.62
CA GLU A 346 0.57 2.06 -15.70
C GLU A 346 -0.22 1.09 -14.79
N ILE A 347 -1.07 1.62 -13.88
CA ILE A 347 -2.01 0.83 -13.07
C ILE A 347 -2.95 0.01 -13.98
N TYR A 348 -3.29 0.53 -15.15
CA TYR A 348 -4.08 -0.19 -16.15
C TYR A 348 -3.45 -1.54 -16.53
N GLU A 349 -2.22 -1.52 -16.99
CA GLU A 349 -1.51 -2.73 -17.41
C GLU A 349 -1.18 -3.66 -16.22
N THR A 350 -0.92 -3.06 -15.05
CA THR A 350 -0.67 -3.83 -13.83
C THR A 350 -1.91 -4.64 -13.44
N LEU A 351 -3.10 -4.03 -13.47
CA LEU A 351 -4.36 -4.71 -13.15
C LEU A 351 -4.74 -5.74 -14.20
N LEU A 352 -4.52 -5.49 -15.50
CA LEU A 352 -4.78 -6.51 -16.53
C LEU A 352 -3.93 -7.77 -16.27
N ARG A 353 -2.61 -7.61 -16.07
CA ARG A 353 -1.74 -8.75 -15.72
C ARG A 353 -2.17 -9.47 -14.46
N LEU A 354 -2.63 -8.71 -13.45
CA LEU A 354 -3.13 -9.26 -12.20
C LEU A 354 -4.38 -10.10 -12.42
N PHE A 355 -5.35 -9.61 -13.18
CA PHE A 355 -6.58 -10.33 -13.49
C PHE A 355 -6.31 -11.58 -14.32
N GLU A 356 -5.41 -11.50 -15.31
CA GLU A 356 -4.97 -12.66 -16.11
C GLU A 356 -4.29 -13.71 -15.22
N MET A 357 -3.40 -13.30 -14.31
CA MET A 357 -2.76 -14.19 -13.34
C MET A 357 -3.80 -14.87 -12.43
N ALA A 358 -4.74 -14.10 -11.88
CA ALA A 358 -5.80 -14.62 -11.02
C ALA A 358 -6.63 -15.69 -11.75
N GLN A 359 -7.00 -15.42 -13.00
CA GLN A 359 -7.76 -16.35 -13.84
C GLN A 359 -6.96 -17.62 -14.19
N GLN A 360 -5.70 -17.47 -14.60
CA GLN A 360 -4.83 -18.61 -15.00
C GLN A 360 -4.51 -19.54 -13.83
N GLU A 361 -4.32 -18.96 -12.63
CA GLU A 361 -3.93 -19.71 -11.44
C GLU A 361 -5.14 -20.10 -10.56
N HIS A 362 -6.35 -19.71 -10.96
CA HIS A 362 -7.60 -19.95 -10.21
C HIS A 362 -7.52 -19.48 -8.77
N ILE A 363 -7.01 -18.27 -8.56
CA ILE A 363 -6.89 -17.63 -7.25
C ILE A 363 -7.64 -16.29 -7.22
N PRO A 364 -8.15 -15.84 -6.06
CA PRO A 364 -8.71 -14.52 -5.91
C PRO A 364 -7.74 -13.41 -6.27
N THR A 365 -8.25 -12.30 -6.79
CA THR A 365 -7.45 -11.18 -7.29
C THR A 365 -6.54 -10.55 -6.23
N TYR A 366 -6.96 -10.52 -4.96
CA TYR A 366 -6.11 -10.00 -3.88
C TYR A 366 -4.88 -10.87 -3.64
N ARG A 367 -4.99 -12.21 -3.79
CA ARG A 367 -3.84 -13.13 -3.71
C ARG A 367 -2.91 -13.00 -4.92
N ALA A 368 -3.47 -12.77 -6.10
CA ALA A 368 -2.68 -12.48 -7.30
C ALA A 368 -1.89 -11.18 -7.14
N ALA A 369 -2.47 -10.15 -6.51
CA ALA A 369 -1.79 -8.90 -6.19
C ALA A 369 -0.60 -9.10 -5.25
N ASP A 370 -0.77 -9.85 -4.17
CA ASP A 370 0.30 -10.21 -3.24
C ASP A 370 1.43 -10.97 -3.97
N ARG A 371 1.08 -11.93 -4.83
CA ARG A 371 2.05 -12.70 -5.62
C ARG A 371 2.82 -11.82 -6.59
N LEU A 372 2.15 -10.89 -7.27
CA LEU A 372 2.80 -9.94 -8.19
C LEU A 372 3.80 -9.04 -7.45
N ALA A 373 3.44 -8.56 -6.25
CA ALA A 373 4.35 -7.81 -5.39
C ALA A 373 5.57 -8.63 -4.99
N GLN A 374 5.36 -9.85 -4.52
CA GLN A 374 6.43 -10.77 -4.10
C GLN A 374 7.37 -11.14 -5.25
N GLN A 375 6.84 -11.38 -6.46
CA GLN A 375 7.64 -11.66 -7.65
C GLN A 375 8.61 -10.50 -7.95
N ARG A 376 8.14 -9.25 -7.89
CA ARG A 376 9.01 -8.09 -8.11
C ARG A 376 10.06 -7.94 -7.02
N ILE A 377 9.69 -8.09 -5.75
CA ILE A 377 10.63 -8.02 -4.62
C ILE A 377 11.70 -9.10 -4.77
N ALA A 378 11.31 -10.35 -5.05
CA ALA A 378 12.24 -11.46 -5.25
C ALA A 378 13.17 -11.23 -6.45
N ALA A 379 12.64 -10.75 -7.58
CA ALA A 379 13.43 -10.48 -8.78
C ALA A 379 14.52 -9.43 -8.53
N VAL A 380 14.20 -8.35 -7.80
CA VAL A 380 15.19 -7.31 -7.44
C VAL A 380 16.15 -7.82 -6.36
N GLY A 381 15.63 -8.54 -5.36
CA GLY A 381 16.44 -9.10 -4.27
C GLY A 381 17.43 -10.18 -4.71
N SER A 382 17.17 -10.82 -5.86
CA SER A 382 18.07 -11.84 -6.44
C SER A 382 19.20 -11.27 -7.29
N LEU A 383 19.23 -9.95 -7.53
CA LEU A 383 20.31 -9.33 -8.30
C LEU A 383 21.64 -9.44 -7.55
N ASP A 384 22.68 -9.90 -8.26
CA ASP A 384 24.03 -9.93 -7.70
C ASP A 384 24.47 -8.53 -7.27
N ARG A 385 25.03 -8.44 -6.07
CA ARG A 385 25.57 -7.17 -5.55
C ARG A 385 26.81 -6.80 -6.33
N MET A 386 26.67 -5.81 -7.22
CA MET A 386 27.77 -5.22 -7.94
C MET A 386 28.17 -3.90 -7.24
N TRP A 387 29.46 -3.69 -7.05
CA TRP A 387 29.92 -2.40 -6.53
C TRP A 387 29.64 -1.27 -7.55
N MET A 388 28.78 -0.33 -7.16
CA MET A 388 28.32 0.78 -8.02
C MET A 388 29.02 2.11 -7.73
N GLY A 389 30.08 2.11 -6.91
CA GLY A 389 30.69 3.31 -6.40
C GLY A 389 29.92 3.96 -5.25
N VAL A 390 30.50 4.99 -4.66
CA VAL A 390 29.81 5.77 -3.61
C VAL A 390 28.86 6.74 -4.30
N ARG A 391 27.54 6.57 -4.15
CA ARG A 391 26.58 7.61 -4.52
C ARG A 391 26.74 8.75 -3.50
N ARG A 392 27.28 9.87 -3.95
CA ARG A 392 27.33 11.14 -3.21
C ARG A 392 25.99 11.85 -3.31
#